data_7376a06aae35b70406ecdbe127be623d
#
_entry.id   7376a06aae35b70406ecdbe127be623d
#
_cell.length_a   1.000
_cell.length_b   1.000
_cell.length_c   1.000
_cell.angle_alpha   90.00
_cell.angle_beta   90.00
_cell.angle_gamma   90.00
#
_symmetry.space_group_name_H-M   'P 1'
#
loop_
_entity.id
_entity.type
_entity.pdbx_description
1 polymer ?
#
loop_
_entity_poly.entity_id
_entity_poly.type
_entity_poly.pdbx_seq_one_letter_code
_entity_poly.pdbx_strand_id
1 'polypeptide(L)'
;MYLAIPGVMVGMLLTTGLFLLASELVGLGLGWPMILLIAAMLAATDPISVVALFKEFSVSKRLGIIIEGESLINDGIAVVLFGVVVKITAVHLGLTLPHFGGAVSVEAVHAVLDFLREVLLGTAVGLGMGLVISYLTSKFDDHHIEVALTVIAAYGANTLAMQM
;
A
#
# COMPACT_ATOMS: atom_id res chain seq x y z
N MET A 1 7.45 14.33 4.09
CA MET A 1 7.23 13.80 2.73
C MET A 1 8.50 13.30 2.05
N TYR A 2 9.63 14.03 2.02
CA TYR A 2 10.86 13.55 1.34
C TYR A 2 11.51 12.31 2.00
N LEU A 3 11.19 12.01 3.25
CA LEU A 3 11.71 10.85 3.99
C LEU A 3 10.84 9.59 3.87
N ALA A 4 9.60 9.70 3.39
CA ALA A 4 8.68 8.57 3.29
C ALA A 4 9.21 7.49 2.34
N ILE A 5 9.59 7.87 1.11
CA ILE A 5 10.10 6.92 0.11
C ILE A 5 11.39 6.22 0.60
N PRO A 6 12.46 6.96 0.96
CA PRO A 6 13.67 6.31 1.44
C PRO A 6 13.46 5.55 2.76
N GLY A 7 12.58 6.02 3.64
CA GLY A 7 12.24 5.36 4.90
C GLY A 7 11.62 3.99 4.68
N VAL A 8 10.62 3.89 3.81
CA VAL A 8 9.97 2.60 3.45
C VAL A 8 10.97 1.65 2.79
N MET A 9 11.81 2.14 1.86
CA MET A 9 12.81 1.30 1.19
C MET A 9 13.86 0.77 2.18
N VAL A 10 14.40 1.62 3.04
CA VAL A 10 15.37 1.22 4.07
C VAL A 10 14.73 0.24 5.06
N GLY A 11 13.51 0.51 5.52
CA GLY A 11 12.75 -0.37 6.40
C GLY A 11 12.54 -1.76 5.76
N MET A 12 12.12 -1.81 4.50
CA MET A 12 11.95 -3.05 3.76
C MET A 12 13.27 -3.84 3.62
N LEU A 13 14.37 -3.16 3.30
CA LEU A 13 15.69 -3.81 3.17
C LEU A 13 16.20 -4.35 4.50
N LEU A 14 16.06 -3.57 5.59
CA LEU A 14 16.44 -4.02 6.93
C LEU A 14 15.59 -5.22 7.39
N THR A 15 14.27 -5.15 7.17
CA THR A 15 13.37 -6.26 7.47
C THR A 15 13.74 -7.50 6.68
N THR A 16 14.03 -7.36 5.38
CA THR A 16 14.50 -8.47 4.54
C THR A 16 15.79 -9.08 5.10
N GLY A 17 16.77 -8.25 5.45
CA GLY A 17 18.03 -8.73 6.04
C GLY A 17 17.84 -9.48 7.36
N LEU A 18 16.99 -8.96 8.25
CA LEU A 18 16.67 -9.61 9.52
C LEU A 18 15.95 -10.94 9.31
N PHE A 19 14.98 -11.01 8.38
CA PHE A 19 14.28 -12.27 8.10
C PHE A 19 15.16 -13.30 7.40
N LEU A 20 16.12 -12.89 6.56
CA LEU A 20 17.12 -13.79 5.98
C LEU A 20 17.96 -14.42 7.09
N LEU A 21 18.51 -13.61 7.99
CA LEU A 21 19.28 -14.10 9.14
C LEU A 21 18.44 -15.02 10.04
N ALA A 22 17.22 -14.64 10.35
CA ALA A 22 16.31 -15.46 11.16
C ALA A 22 15.98 -16.78 10.47
N SER A 23 15.73 -16.78 9.16
CA SER A 23 15.46 -17.99 8.37
C SER A 23 16.63 -18.97 8.38
N GLU A 24 17.85 -18.46 8.29
CA GLU A 24 19.06 -19.31 8.41
C GLU A 24 19.23 -19.88 9.82
N LEU A 25 19.07 -19.06 10.85
CA LEU A 25 19.22 -19.47 12.25
C LEU A 25 18.21 -20.54 12.68
N VAL A 26 16.97 -20.42 12.20
CA VAL A 26 15.87 -21.34 12.54
C VAL A 26 15.79 -22.54 11.57
N GLY A 27 16.53 -22.49 10.45
CA GLY A 27 16.53 -23.56 9.44
C GLY A 27 15.24 -23.62 8.62
N LEU A 28 14.52 -22.49 8.43
CA LEU A 28 13.26 -22.44 7.68
C LEU A 28 13.46 -22.62 6.16
N GLY A 29 14.66 -22.40 5.64
CA GLY A 29 14.98 -22.57 4.21
C GLY A 29 14.18 -21.66 3.27
N LEU A 30 13.69 -20.51 3.76
CA LEU A 30 12.94 -19.56 2.94
C LEU A 30 13.86 -18.87 1.94
N GLY A 31 13.51 -18.95 0.68
CA GLY A 31 14.24 -18.24 -0.39
C GLY A 31 14.10 -16.71 -0.26
N TRP A 32 15.12 -15.97 -0.69
CA TRP A 32 15.14 -14.51 -0.65
C TRP A 32 13.90 -13.83 -1.29
N PRO A 33 13.27 -14.37 -2.37
CA PRO A 33 12.10 -13.71 -2.96
C PRO A 33 10.87 -13.75 -2.04
N MET A 34 10.67 -14.86 -1.33
CA MET A 34 9.59 -15.00 -0.35
C MET A 34 9.77 -14.04 0.83
N ILE A 35 11.00 -13.93 1.31
CA ILE A 35 11.33 -13.03 2.42
C ILE A 35 11.14 -11.57 1.99
N LEU A 36 11.52 -11.23 0.77
CA LEU A 36 11.32 -9.88 0.22
C LEU A 36 9.83 -9.55 0.08
N LEU A 37 8.99 -10.51 -0.32
CA LEU A 37 7.53 -10.35 -0.33
C LEU A 37 6.97 -10.06 1.06
N ILE A 38 7.39 -10.83 2.07
CA ILE A 38 6.97 -10.62 3.46
C ILE A 38 7.40 -9.22 3.93
N ALA A 39 8.64 -8.82 3.65
CA ALA A 39 9.15 -7.51 4.03
C ALA A 39 8.39 -6.36 3.34
N ALA A 40 8.02 -6.52 2.07
CA ALA A 40 7.22 -5.54 1.35
C ALA A 40 5.80 -5.41 1.93
N MET A 41 5.17 -6.52 2.34
CA MET A 41 3.87 -6.50 3.02
C MET A 41 3.94 -5.78 4.38
N LEU A 42 5.04 -5.96 5.11
CA LEU A 42 5.26 -5.34 6.42
C LEU A 42 5.76 -3.89 6.34
N ALA A 43 6.05 -3.39 5.14
CA ALA A 43 6.53 -2.02 4.95
C ALA A 43 5.44 -0.96 5.15
N ALA A 44 4.16 -1.34 5.04
CA ALA A 44 3.03 -0.47 5.38
C ALA A 44 3.02 -0.19 6.88
N THR A 45 2.79 1.08 7.27
CA THR A 45 2.81 1.52 8.66
C THR A 45 1.53 2.24 9.04
N ASP A 46 0.89 1.82 10.12
CA ASP A 46 -0.32 2.46 10.65
C ASP A 46 0.01 3.30 11.91
N PRO A 47 -0.19 4.62 11.89
CA PRO A 47 0.09 5.50 13.01
C PRO A 47 -1.06 5.61 14.00
N ILE A 48 -2.13 4.80 13.90
CA ILE A 48 -3.36 4.96 14.67
C ILE A 48 -3.09 5.03 16.19
N SER A 49 -2.18 4.22 16.68
CA SER A 49 -1.79 4.22 18.10
C SER A 49 -1.07 5.50 18.52
N VAL A 50 -0.19 6.03 17.66
CA VAL A 50 0.54 7.28 17.90
C VAL A 50 -0.42 8.47 17.87
N VAL A 51 -1.36 8.48 16.91
CA VAL A 51 -2.38 9.53 16.80
C VAL A 51 -3.33 9.50 17.99
N ALA A 52 -3.70 8.32 18.49
CA ALA A 52 -4.50 8.16 19.70
C ALA A 52 -3.78 8.75 20.93
N LEU A 53 -2.49 8.44 21.12
CA LEU A 53 -1.67 9.03 22.18
C LEU A 53 -1.57 10.56 22.05
N PHE A 54 -1.43 11.10 20.85
CA PHE A 54 -1.39 12.55 20.64
C PHE A 54 -2.68 13.25 21.05
N LYS A 55 -3.83 12.60 20.86
CA LYS A 55 -5.12 13.12 21.35
C LYS A 55 -5.18 13.12 22.87
N GLU A 56 -4.67 12.07 23.52
CA GLU A 56 -4.63 11.95 24.97
C GLU A 56 -3.70 12.98 25.61
N PHE A 57 -2.51 13.18 25.05
CA PHE A 57 -1.52 14.14 25.54
C PHE A 57 -1.70 15.57 25.03
N SER A 58 -2.84 15.89 24.41
CA SER A 58 -3.14 17.22 23.88
C SER A 58 -2.05 17.80 22.97
N VAL A 59 -1.40 16.94 22.19
CA VAL A 59 -0.40 17.35 21.19
C VAL A 59 -1.08 18.13 20.06
N SER A 60 -0.34 19.01 19.40
CA SER A 60 -0.89 19.86 18.35
C SER A 60 -1.56 19.05 17.24
N LYS A 61 -2.77 19.44 16.84
CA LYS A 61 -3.52 18.82 15.73
C LYS A 61 -2.71 18.78 14.43
N ARG A 62 -1.84 19.77 14.20
CA ARG A 62 -0.98 19.86 13.04
C ARG A 62 -0.01 18.67 12.94
N LEU A 63 0.54 18.23 14.08
CA LEU A 63 1.46 17.09 14.11
C LEU A 63 0.73 15.78 13.81
N GLY A 64 -0.49 15.61 14.34
CA GLY A 64 -1.35 14.47 14.00
C GLY A 64 -1.60 14.36 12.50
N ILE A 65 -2.03 15.44 11.85
CA ILE A 65 -2.29 15.48 10.41
C ILE A 65 -1.02 15.17 9.59
N ILE A 66 0.15 15.64 10.03
CA ILE A 66 1.41 15.35 9.33
C ILE A 66 1.73 13.86 9.39
N ILE A 67 1.57 13.23 10.56
CA ILE A 67 1.87 11.81 10.76
C ILE A 67 0.86 10.92 10.02
N GLU A 68 -0.43 11.26 10.08
CA GLU A 68 -1.46 10.57 9.31
C GLU A 68 -1.19 10.66 7.79
N GLY A 69 -0.84 11.85 7.31
CA GLY A 69 -0.50 12.06 5.90
C GLY A 69 0.79 11.35 5.47
N GLU A 70 1.79 11.26 6.34
CA GLU A 70 3.03 10.51 6.06
C GLU A 70 2.76 9.02 5.95
N SER A 71 1.93 8.47 6.85
CA SER A 71 1.55 7.06 6.82
C SER A 71 0.75 6.71 5.57
N LEU A 72 -0.21 7.55 5.18
CA LEU A 72 -0.97 7.34 3.95
C LEU A 72 -0.07 7.25 2.70
N ILE A 73 0.99 8.06 2.66
CA ILE A 73 1.99 8.00 1.59
C ILE A 73 2.83 6.73 1.69
N ASN A 74 3.23 6.33 2.90
CA ASN A 74 3.97 5.08 3.13
C ASN A 74 3.17 3.86 2.65
N ASP A 75 1.88 3.81 2.95
CA ASP A 75 0.99 2.73 2.53
C ASP A 75 0.88 2.65 1.01
N GLY A 76 0.70 3.81 0.35
CA GLY A 76 0.72 3.88 -1.11
C GLY A 76 2.03 3.35 -1.70
N ILE A 77 3.18 3.75 -1.15
CA ILE A 77 4.51 3.29 -1.60
C ILE A 77 4.69 1.80 -1.32
N ALA A 78 4.24 1.30 -0.17
CA ALA A 78 4.35 -0.11 0.19
C ALA A 78 3.56 -1.01 -0.77
N VAL A 79 2.34 -0.63 -1.16
CA VAL A 79 1.54 -1.35 -2.16
C VAL A 79 2.26 -1.43 -3.50
N VAL A 80 2.87 -0.33 -3.92
CA VAL A 80 3.67 -0.27 -5.14
C VAL A 80 4.87 -1.20 -5.10
N LEU A 81 5.67 -1.07 -4.04
CA LEU A 81 6.86 -1.91 -3.85
C LEU A 81 6.47 -3.39 -3.81
N PHE A 82 5.35 -3.71 -3.13
CA PHE A 82 4.82 -5.06 -3.11
C PHE A 82 4.48 -5.57 -4.52
N GLY A 83 3.80 -4.77 -5.35
CA GLY A 83 3.50 -5.12 -6.74
C GLY A 83 4.76 -5.39 -7.57
N VAL A 84 5.81 -4.57 -7.41
CA VAL A 84 7.11 -4.77 -8.07
C VAL A 84 7.77 -6.07 -7.59
N VAL A 85 7.77 -6.30 -6.28
CA VAL A 85 8.37 -7.52 -5.69
C VAL A 85 7.64 -8.79 -6.12
N VAL A 86 6.30 -8.74 -6.22
CA VAL A 86 5.49 -9.84 -6.76
C VAL A 86 5.92 -10.19 -8.19
N LYS A 87 6.10 -9.19 -9.05
CA LYS A 87 6.56 -9.40 -10.43
C LYS A 87 7.97 -10.02 -10.47
N ILE A 88 8.91 -9.49 -9.68
CA ILE A 88 10.27 -10.04 -9.58
C ILE A 88 10.25 -11.50 -9.10
N THR A 89 9.47 -11.79 -8.07
CA THR A 89 9.33 -13.14 -7.51
C THR A 89 8.73 -14.11 -8.52
N ALA A 90 7.69 -13.69 -9.23
CA ALA A 90 7.07 -14.49 -10.28
C ALA A 90 8.05 -14.86 -11.38
N VAL A 91 8.85 -13.90 -11.86
CA VAL A 91 9.93 -14.16 -12.84
C VAL A 91 10.93 -15.19 -12.32
N HIS A 92 11.37 -15.00 -11.08
CA HIS A 92 12.37 -15.87 -10.46
C HIS A 92 11.87 -17.32 -10.31
N LEU A 93 10.56 -17.48 -10.01
CA LEU A 93 9.92 -18.79 -9.85
C LEU A 93 9.37 -19.37 -11.16
N GLY A 94 9.49 -18.68 -12.29
CA GLY A 94 8.93 -19.09 -13.57
C GLY A 94 7.40 -19.15 -13.60
N LEU A 95 6.73 -18.34 -12.73
CA LEU A 95 5.28 -18.30 -12.63
C LEU A 95 4.71 -17.26 -13.59
N THR A 96 3.61 -17.62 -14.27
CA THR A 96 2.78 -16.68 -15.03
C THR A 96 1.66 -16.17 -14.12
N LEU A 97 1.56 -14.86 -13.94
CA LEU A 97 0.52 -14.23 -13.12
C LEU A 97 -0.57 -13.66 -14.04
N PRO A 98 -1.75 -14.29 -14.14
CA PRO A 98 -2.79 -13.88 -15.08
C PRO A 98 -3.40 -12.49 -14.79
N HIS A 99 -3.30 -12.00 -13.56
CA HIS A 99 -3.84 -10.70 -13.15
C HIS A 99 -2.81 -9.55 -13.14
N PHE A 100 -1.54 -9.82 -13.39
CA PHE A 100 -0.49 -8.80 -13.45
C PHE A 100 -0.01 -8.57 -14.90
N GLY A 101 -0.94 -8.59 -15.86
CA GLY A 101 -0.74 -8.19 -17.26
C GLY A 101 0.43 -8.84 -17.97
N GLY A 102 0.15 -9.84 -18.81
CA GLY A 102 1.04 -10.29 -19.88
C GLY A 102 2.39 -10.86 -19.48
N ALA A 103 3.04 -11.55 -20.42
CA ALA A 103 4.41 -12.05 -20.27
C ALA A 103 5.30 -10.99 -19.62
N VAL A 104 5.94 -11.36 -18.51
CA VAL A 104 6.87 -10.48 -17.79
C VAL A 104 8.07 -10.21 -18.69
N SER A 105 7.89 -9.30 -19.64
CA SER A 105 8.99 -8.72 -20.39
C SER A 105 9.73 -7.80 -19.44
N VAL A 106 10.95 -8.14 -19.11
CA VAL A 106 11.86 -7.45 -18.19
C VAL A 106 12.38 -6.15 -18.82
N GLU A 107 11.56 -5.42 -19.53
CA GLU A 107 11.90 -4.06 -19.90
C GLU A 107 11.44 -3.16 -18.74
N ALA A 108 12.39 -2.73 -17.93
CA ALA A 108 12.16 -1.86 -16.76
C ALA A 108 11.28 -0.64 -17.10
N VAL A 109 11.33 -0.17 -18.33
CA VAL A 109 10.50 0.94 -18.82
C VAL A 109 9.03 0.56 -18.88
N HIS A 110 8.68 -0.62 -19.38
CA HIS A 110 7.28 -1.08 -19.41
C HIS A 110 6.71 -1.31 -18.02
N ALA A 111 7.51 -1.88 -17.11
CA ALA A 111 7.10 -2.06 -15.72
C ALA A 111 6.80 -0.72 -15.02
N VAL A 112 7.60 0.32 -15.29
CA VAL A 112 7.37 1.67 -14.76
C VAL A 112 6.13 2.32 -15.38
N LEU A 113 5.92 2.16 -16.67
CA LEU A 113 4.74 2.71 -17.35
C LEU A 113 3.43 2.02 -16.89
N ASP A 114 3.43 0.72 -16.78
CA ASP A 114 2.29 -0.06 -16.25
C ASP A 114 1.99 0.37 -14.82
N PHE A 115 3.03 0.50 -14.01
CA PHE A 115 2.92 1.03 -12.66
C PHE A 115 2.30 2.44 -12.61
N LEU A 116 2.82 3.38 -13.39
CA LEU A 116 2.27 4.74 -13.44
C LEU A 116 0.80 4.74 -13.90
N ARG A 117 0.45 3.90 -14.86
CA ARG A 117 -0.93 3.73 -15.32
C ARG A 117 -1.83 3.20 -14.20
N GLU A 118 -1.43 2.14 -13.49
CA GLU A 118 -2.18 1.57 -12.37
C GLU A 118 -2.40 2.61 -11.26
N VAL A 119 -1.35 3.35 -10.88
CA VAL A 119 -1.43 4.41 -9.87
C VAL A 119 -2.36 5.54 -10.30
N LEU A 120 -2.25 6.01 -11.54
CA LEU A 120 -3.09 7.11 -12.05
C LEU A 120 -4.55 6.69 -12.15
N LEU A 121 -4.83 5.50 -12.69
CA LEU A 121 -6.19 4.97 -12.78
C LEU A 121 -6.79 4.71 -11.40
N GLY A 122 -6.05 4.06 -10.50
CA GLY A 122 -6.49 3.81 -9.12
C GLY A 122 -6.76 5.12 -8.37
N THR A 123 -5.89 6.12 -8.53
CA THR A 123 -6.08 7.45 -7.94
C THR A 123 -7.32 8.14 -8.52
N ALA A 124 -7.52 8.09 -9.82
CA ALA A 124 -8.69 8.70 -10.48
C ALA A 124 -10.00 8.05 -10.01
N VAL A 125 -10.05 6.72 -9.94
CA VAL A 125 -11.21 5.97 -9.42
C VAL A 125 -11.44 6.29 -7.95
N GLY A 126 -10.40 6.27 -7.12
CA GLY A 126 -10.49 6.57 -5.69
C GLY A 126 -10.96 8.00 -5.42
N LEU A 127 -10.42 8.99 -6.13
CA LEU A 127 -10.87 10.38 -6.03
C LEU A 127 -12.30 10.55 -6.52
N GLY A 128 -12.67 9.93 -7.64
CA GLY A 128 -14.03 9.99 -8.18
C GLY A 128 -15.05 9.43 -7.20
N MET A 129 -14.79 8.22 -6.67
CA MET A 129 -15.65 7.60 -5.65
C MET A 129 -15.67 8.41 -4.35
N GLY A 130 -14.52 8.90 -3.90
CA GLY A 130 -14.41 9.73 -2.69
C GLY A 130 -15.24 11.02 -2.80
N LEU A 131 -15.21 11.70 -3.94
CA LEU A 131 -16.03 12.90 -4.18
C LEU A 131 -17.53 12.57 -4.18
N VAL A 132 -17.94 11.49 -4.85
CA VAL A 132 -19.35 11.06 -4.86
C VAL A 132 -19.85 10.76 -3.45
N ILE A 133 -19.08 9.99 -2.69
CA ILE A 133 -19.44 9.65 -1.32
C ILE A 133 -19.43 10.88 -0.41
N SER A 134 -18.43 11.74 -0.49
CA SER A 134 -18.38 12.99 0.26
C SER A 134 -19.59 13.88 -0.02
N TYR A 135 -20.04 13.94 -1.28
CA TYR A 135 -21.26 14.66 -1.63
C TYR A 135 -22.51 14.00 -1.06
N LEU A 136 -22.58 12.67 -1.06
CA LEU A 136 -23.72 11.93 -0.47
C LEU A 136 -23.76 12.09 1.06
N THR A 137 -22.63 11.89 1.75
CA THR A 137 -22.53 12.03 3.21
C THR A 137 -22.87 13.45 3.68
N SER A 138 -22.53 14.47 2.88
CA SER A 138 -22.88 15.85 3.23
C SER A 138 -24.38 16.13 3.29
N LYS A 139 -25.23 15.23 2.80
CA LYS A 139 -26.69 15.34 2.82
C LYS A 139 -27.37 14.56 3.96
N PHE A 140 -26.63 13.71 4.65
CA PHE A 140 -27.16 12.86 5.72
C PHE A 140 -26.36 13.09 6.99
N ASP A 141 -27.03 13.51 8.06
CA ASP A 141 -26.43 13.72 9.40
C ASP A 141 -26.49 12.44 10.26
N ASP A 142 -26.51 11.26 9.65
CA ASP A 142 -26.59 9.98 10.36
C ASP A 142 -25.26 9.24 10.24
N HIS A 143 -24.59 9.04 11.40
CA HIS A 143 -23.30 8.37 11.50
C HIS A 143 -23.30 6.93 10.94
N HIS A 144 -24.42 6.20 11.06
CA HIS A 144 -24.54 4.84 10.54
C HIS A 144 -24.55 4.83 9.00
N ILE A 145 -25.20 5.84 8.40
CA ILE A 145 -25.21 6.02 6.94
C ILE A 145 -23.82 6.40 6.44
N GLU A 146 -23.10 7.27 7.15
CA GLU A 146 -21.72 7.65 6.78
C GLU A 146 -20.78 6.44 6.77
N VAL A 147 -20.81 5.61 7.82
CA VAL A 147 -20.00 4.39 7.91
C VAL A 147 -20.36 3.41 6.79
N ALA A 148 -21.66 3.18 6.55
CA ALA A 148 -22.10 2.27 5.49
C ALA A 148 -21.66 2.75 4.10
N LEU A 149 -21.79 4.05 3.80
CA LEU A 149 -21.37 4.65 2.55
C LEU A 149 -19.86 4.56 2.34
N THR A 150 -19.07 4.76 3.41
CA THR A 150 -17.60 4.64 3.36
C THR A 150 -17.17 3.21 3.02
N VAL A 151 -17.82 2.20 3.63
CA VAL A 151 -17.56 0.79 3.33
C VAL A 151 -17.94 0.45 1.89
N ILE A 152 -19.10 0.90 1.43
CA ILE A 152 -19.56 0.70 0.04
C ILE A 152 -18.60 1.36 -0.95
N ALA A 153 -18.09 2.56 -0.62
CA ALA A 153 -17.11 3.25 -1.44
C ALA A 153 -15.81 2.47 -1.58
N ALA A 154 -15.27 1.96 -0.47
CA ALA A 154 -14.02 1.22 -0.47
C ALA A 154 -14.12 -0.06 -1.32
N TYR A 155 -15.17 -0.86 -1.11
CA TYR A 155 -15.39 -2.08 -1.90
C TYR A 155 -15.75 -1.78 -3.36
N GLY A 156 -16.57 -0.76 -3.60
CA GLY A 156 -16.96 -0.34 -4.94
C GLY A 156 -15.77 0.15 -5.77
N ALA A 157 -14.92 1.02 -5.18
CA ALA A 157 -13.71 1.51 -5.83
C ALA A 157 -12.74 0.37 -6.17
N ASN A 158 -12.53 -0.57 -5.23
CA ASN A 158 -11.69 -1.73 -5.47
C ASN A 158 -12.22 -2.61 -6.61
N THR A 159 -13.54 -2.89 -6.61
CA THR A 159 -14.16 -3.74 -7.64
C THR A 159 -14.08 -3.09 -9.03
N LEU A 160 -14.28 -1.77 -9.12
CA LEU A 160 -14.16 -1.02 -10.37
C LEU A 160 -12.71 -1.00 -10.85
N ALA A 161 -11.74 -0.79 -9.96
CA ALA A 161 -10.33 -0.77 -10.31
C ALA A 161 -9.83 -2.13 -10.81
N MET A 162 -10.40 -3.24 -10.33
CA MET A 162 -10.06 -4.59 -10.79
C MET A 162 -10.59 -4.93 -12.18
N GLN A 163 -11.57 -4.17 -12.70
CA GLN A 163 -12.18 -4.41 -14.02
C GLN A 163 -11.55 -3.54 -15.13
N MET A 164 -10.67 -2.61 -14.77
CA MET A 164 -9.97 -1.69 -15.68
C MET A 164 -8.55 -2.17 -15.98
#